data_bcd6fd6c0ddc39078d5c36587b099b7e
#
_entry.id   bcd6fd6c0ddc39078d5c36587b099b7e
#
_cell.length_a   1.000
_cell.length_b   1.000
_cell.length_c   1.000
_cell.angle_alpha   90.00
_cell.angle_beta   90.00
_cell.angle_gamma   90.00
#
_symmetry.space_group_name_H-M   'P 1'
#
loop_
_entity.id
_entity.type
_entity.pdbx_description
1 polymer ?
#
loop_
_entity_poly.entity_id
_entity_poly.type
_entity_poly.pdbx_seq_one_letter_code
_entity_poly.pdbx_strand_id
1 'polypeptide(L)'
;VANRGTVYSLSLIDKTTDSNGKLIKDYTPEVVNQMDEISSSTWDLVHNGMESMVKSSSTFAGMDISMGGKTGTAQYSKIHADNVLFVGYAPADSPEISIAVRIANGYASTYAAEIGRDITKVYFNPESADELLQGYASSLGTAGAGD
;
A
#
# COMPACT_ATOMS: atom_id res chain seq x y z
N VAL A 1 8.12 1.03 8.53
CA VAL A 1 7.12 1.74 9.35
C VAL A 1 6.16 0.74 10.00
N ALA A 2 5.45 -0.09 9.20
CA ALA A 2 4.47 -1.06 9.72
C ALA A 2 5.01 -1.89 10.91
N ASN A 3 6.25 -2.38 10.80
CA ASN A 3 6.91 -3.21 11.81
C ASN A 3 7.73 -2.41 12.84
N ARG A 4 7.45 -1.12 13.01
CA ARG A 4 8.09 -0.25 14.03
C ARG A 4 9.63 -0.40 14.07
N GLY A 5 10.28 -0.33 12.90
CA GLY A 5 11.74 -0.39 12.78
C GLY A 5 12.33 -1.77 12.53
N THR A 6 11.55 -2.84 12.65
CA THR A 6 12.04 -4.17 12.26
C THR A 6 12.05 -4.30 10.73
N VAL A 7 13.21 -4.62 10.18
CA VAL A 7 13.41 -4.81 8.74
C VAL A 7 13.75 -6.27 8.49
N TYR A 8 12.97 -6.90 7.62
CA TYR A 8 13.15 -8.29 7.24
C TYR A 8 13.83 -8.42 5.88
N SER A 9 14.52 -9.55 5.68
CA SER A 9 14.95 -9.95 4.34
C SER A 9 13.74 -10.17 3.45
N LEU A 10 13.81 -9.66 2.21
CA LEU A 10 12.73 -9.84 1.25
C LEU A 10 12.98 -11.08 0.39
N SER A 11 11.96 -11.89 0.18
CA SER A 11 11.96 -13.02 -0.75
C SER A 11 10.67 -13.01 -1.57
N LEU A 12 10.79 -13.34 -2.85
CA LEU A 12 9.63 -13.64 -3.70
C LEU A 12 9.16 -15.09 -3.58
N ILE A 13 9.94 -15.91 -2.87
CA ILE A 13 9.65 -17.33 -2.65
C ILE A 13 9.31 -17.50 -1.18
N ASP A 14 8.12 -17.98 -0.90
CA ASP A 14 7.64 -18.36 0.43
C ASP A 14 8.12 -19.77 0.79
N LYS A 15 7.84 -20.73 -0.08
CA LYS A 15 8.22 -22.13 0.12
C LYS A 15 8.39 -22.85 -1.19
N THR A 16 9.12 -23.96 -1.16
CA THR A 16 9.17 -24.93 -2.26
C THR A 16 8.64 -26.27 -1.80
N THR A 17 7.86 -26.93 -2.69
CA THR A 17 7.28 -28.25 -2.44
C THR A 17 7.66 -29.22 -3.57
N ASP A 18 7.62 -30.52 -3.30
CA ASP A 18 7.73 -31.54 -4.34
C ASP A 18 6.42 -31.68 -5.15
N SER A 19 6.41 -32.56 -6.13
CA SER A 19 5.23 -32.81 -6.98
C SER A 19 4.00 -33.35 -6.21
N ASN A 20 4.17 -33.83 -4.99
CA ASN A 20 3.11 -34.32 -4.11
C ASN A 20 2.66 -33.27 -3.07
N GLY A 21 3.20 -32.05 -3.14
CA GLY A 21 2.89 -30.97 -2.20
C GLY A 21 3.66 -31.01 -0.88
N LYS A 22 4.62 -31.95 -0.71
CA LYS A 22 5.44 -32.02 0.50
C LYS A 22 6.45 -30.89 0.53
N LEU A 23 6.55 -30.19 1.66
CA LEU A 23 7.50 -29.11 1.88
C LEU A 23 8.95 -29.59 1.69
N ILE A 24 9.68 -28.95 0.79
CA ILE A 24 11.12 -29.14 0.57
C ILE A 24 11.90 -28.10 1.36
N LYS A 25 11.51 -26.81 1.23
CA LYS A 25 12.18 -25.69 1.89
C LYS A 25 11.18 -24.59 2.21
N ASP A 26 11.30 -24.05 3.40
CA ASP A 26 10.64 -22.82 3.84
C ASP A 26 11.63 -21.65 3.77
N TYR A 27 11.16 -20.47 3.36
CA TYR A 27 11.94 -19.25 3.26
C TYR A 27 11.42 -18.22 4.26
N THR A 28 11.45 -18.58 5.54
CA THR A 28 11.05 -17.70 6.63
C THR A 28 11.88 -16.40 6.58
N PRO A 29 11.24 -15.22 6.59
CA PRO A 29 11.95 -13.95 6.59
C PRO A 29 12.84 -13.81 7.83
N GLU A 30 14.10 -13.39 7.62
CA GLU A 30 15.06 -13.11 8.69
C GLU A 30 15.11 -11.61 8.98
N VAL A 31 15.26 -11.24 10.26
CA VAL A 31 15.48 -9.84 10.64
C VAL A 31 16.90 -9.45 10.22
N VAL A 32 17.00 -8.47 9.32
CA VAL A 32 18.28 -7.96 8.81
C VAL A 32 18.68 -6.65 9.46
N ASN A 33 17.74 -5.92 10.06
CA ASN A 33 18.02 -4.70 10.82
C ASN A 33 16.90 -4.41 11.82
N GLN A 34 17.24 -3.70 12.89
CA GLN A 34 16.32 -3.19 13.90
C GLN A 34 16.69 -1.74 14.21
N MET A 35 15.74 -0.82 14.08
CA MET A 35 15.93 0.61 14.33
C MET A 35 15.61 0.92 15.80
N ASP A 36 16.51 0.52 16.72
CA ASP A 36 16.30 0.68 18.16
C ASP A 36 16.48 2.13 18.64
N GLU A 37 17.10 2.98 17.82
CA GLU A 37 17.26 4.40 18.10
C GLU A 37 15.96 5.22 18.01
N ILE A 38 14.90 4.67 17.41
CA ILE A 38 13.61 5.33 17.29
C ILE A 38 12.70 4.89 18.44
N SER A 39 12.29 5.85 19.27
CA SER A 39 11.44 5.56 20.43
C SER A 39 10.04 5.05 20.02
N SER A 40 9.41 4.26 20.89
CA SER A 40 8.05 3.78 20.69
C SER A 40 7.05 4.93 20.51
N SER A 41 7.23 6.03 21.25
CA SER A 41 6.37 7.22 21.12
C SER A 41 6.52 7.90 19.76
N THR A 42 7.70 7.86 19.15
CA THR A 42 7.91 8.36 17.79
C THR A 42 7.17 7.48 16.77
N TRP A 43 7.25 6.15 16.92
CA TRP A 43 6.48 5.24 16.09
C TRP A 43 4.97 5.45 16.24
N ASP A 44 4.48 5.67 17.47
CA ASP A 44 3.05 5.95 17.71
C ASP A 44 2.60 7.23 17.00
N LEU A 45 3.41 8.30 17.03
CA LEU A 45 3.11 9.53 16.31
C LEU A 45 3.03 9.33 14.79
N VAL A 46 3.96 8.57 14.22
CA VAL A 46 3.96 8.26 12.77
C VAL A 46 2.74 7.43 12.41
N HIS A 47 2.44 6.38 13.17
CA HIS A 47 1.27 5.52 12.94
C HIS A 47 -0.03 6.33 13.03
N ASN A 48 -0.21 7.12 14.10
CA ASN A 48 -1.39 7.98 14.28
C ASN A 48 -1.55 8.98 13.12
N GLY A 49 -0.45 9.55 12.63
CA GLY A 49 -0.47 10.44 11.46
C GLY A 49 -0.90 9.74 10.19
N MET A 50 -0.40 8.53 9.94
CA MET A 50 -0.77 7.72 8.78
C MET A 50 -2.21 7.23 8.83
N GLU A 51 -2.70 6.82 10.01
CA GLU A 51 -4.11 6.47 10.19
C GLU A 51 -5.04 7.68 10.02
N SER A 52 -4.64 8.83 10.57
CA SER A 52 -5.43 10.07 10.44
C SER A 52 -5.59 10.48 8.99
N MET A 53 -4.56 10.31 8.16
CA MET A 53 -4.63 10.57 6.73
C MET A 53 -5.68 9.68 6.05
N VAL A 54 -5.67 8.39 6.34
CA VAL A 54 -6.63 7.42 5.78
C VAL A 54 -8.06 7.76 6.25
N LYS A 55 -8.25 7.98 7.55
CA LYS A 55 -9.55 8.30 8.16
C LYS A 55 -10.17 9.61 7.63
N SER A 56 -9.34 10.58 7.27
CA SER A 56 -9.80 11.88 6.74
C SER A 56 -10.02 11.91 5.23
N SER A 57 -9.59 10.89 4.51
CA SER A 57 -9.68 10.82 3.05
C SER A 57 -10.96 10.10 2.59
N SER A 58 -11.73 10.75 1.73
CA SER A 58 -12.92 10.14 1.11
C SER A 58 -12.61 8.90 0.27
N THR A 59 -11.38 8.77 -0.21
CA THR A 59 -10.92 7.59 -0.95
C THR A 59 -11.09 6.30 -0.15
N PHE A 60 -10.94 6.36 1.17
CA PHE A 60 -11.02 5.20 2.06
C PHE A 60 -12.36 5.11 2.82
N ALA A 61 -13.33 5.95 2.46
CA ALA A 61 -14.64 5.91 3.10
C ALA A 61 -15.32 4.53 2.91
N GLY A 62 -15.90 4.01 3.98
CA GLY A 62 -16.60 2.72 3.96
C GLY A 62 -15.68 1.50 3.93
N MET A 63 -14.38 1.64 4.23
CA MET A 63 -13.52 0.49 4.47
C MET A 63 -13.78 -0.12 5.85
N ASP A 64 -13.96 -1.43 5.90
CA ASP A 64 -14.11 -2.19 7.14
C ASP A 64 -12.75 -2.52 7.79
N ILE A 65 -11.67 -2.44 7.01
CA ILE A 65 -10.31 -2.72 7.46
C ILE A 65 -9.61 -1.42 7.83
N SER A 66 -9.07 -1.36 9.06
CA SER A 66 -8.25 -0.23 9.49
C SER A 66 -6.94 -0.17 8.70
N MET A 67 -6.48 1.03 8.36
CA MET A 67 -5.30 1.21 7.52
C MET A 67 -4.51 2.44 7.93
N GLY A 68 -3.19 2.35 7.89
CA GLY A 68 -2.29 3.49 7.89
C GLY A 68 -1.74 3.74 6.50
N GLY A 69 -1.65 5.00 6.09
CA GLY A 69 -1.14 5.30 4.76
C GLY A 69 -0.64 6.73 4.59
N LYS A 70 0.08 6.96 3.48
CA LYS A 70 0.56 8.27 3.07
C LYS A 70 0.59 8.38 1.56
N THR A 71 -0.02 9.43 1.04
CA THR A 71 0.07 9.82 -0.37
C THR A 71 1.31 10.66 -0.62
N GLY A 72 1.80 10.63 -1.84
CA GLY A 72 2.92 11.46 -2.28
C GLY A 72 2.76 11.91 -3.72
N THR A 73 3.31 13.08 -4.03
CA THR A 73 3.42 13.60 -5.38
C THR A 73 4.86 14.05 -5.57
N ALA A 74 5.52 13.53 -6.60
CA ALA A 74 6.93 13.78 -6.87
C ALA A 74 7.12 14.34 -8.29
N GLN A 75 7.41 15.63 -8.36
CA GLN A 75 7.76 16.27 -9.63
C GLN A 75 9.16 15.82 -10.05
N TYR A 76 9.26 15.24 -11.24
CA TYR A 76 10.55 14.89 -11.84
C TYR A 76 10.83 15.64 -13.14
N SER A 77 9.82 16.32 -13.69
CA SER A 77 9.90 17.07 -14.94
C SER A 77 8.96 18.29 -14.88
N LYS A 78 9.28 19.32 -15.64
CA LYS A 78 8.42 20.50 -15.80
C LYS A 78 7.44 20.35 -16.98
N ILE A 79 7.62 19.32 -17.80
CA ILE A 79 6.84 19.11 -19.04
C ILE A 79 6.00 17.83 -19.01
N HIS A 80 6.13 17.03 -17.96
CA HIS A 80 5.34 15.82 -17.73
C HIS A 80 4.62 15.92 -16.39
N ALA A 81 3.46 15.29 -16.29
CA ALA A 81 2.75 15.18 -15.04
C ALA A 81 3.60 14.47 -13.96
N ASP A 82 3.35 14.81 -12.71
CA ASP A 82 4.08 14.28 -11.58
C ASP A 82 3.87 12.76 -11.40
N ASN A 83 4.86 12.11 -10.83
CA ASN A 83 4.67 10.76 -10.32
C ASN A 83 3.82 10.83 -9.05
N VAL A 84 2.82 9.98 -8.95
CA VAL A 84 1.99 9.87 -7.75
C VAL A 84 2.26 8.56 -7.04
N LEU A 85 2.22 8.63 -5.71
CA LEU A 85 2.61 7.53 -4.84
C LEU A 85 1.59 7.35 -3.73
N PHE A 86 1.48 6.12 -3.29
CA PHE A 86 0.85 5.76 -2.03
C PHE A 86 1.67 4.67 -1.36
N VAL A 87 1.89 4.80 -0.06
CA VAL A 87 2.41 3.74 0.78
C VAL A 87 1.46 3.53 1.95
N GLY A 88 1.22 2.28 2.30
CA GLY A 88 0.31 1.95 3.39
C GLY A 88 0.56 0.57 3.97
N TYR A 89 -0.15 0.28 5.04
CA TYR A 89 -0.17 -1.02 5.69
C TYR A 89 -1.55 -1.26 6.31
N ALA A 90 -1.93 -2.51 6.43
CA ALA A 90 -3.21 -2.92 6.99
C ALA A 90 -3.11 -4.31 7.67
N PRO A 91 -3.93 -4.56 8.73
CA PRO A 91 -4.66 -3.60 9.54
C PRO A 91 -3.74 -2.59 10.23
N ALA A 92 -4.27 -1.44 10.68
CA ALA A 92 -3.44 -0.39 11.28
C ALA A 92 -2.83 -0.78 12.62
N ASP A 93 -3.56 -1.55 13.41
CA ASP A 93 -3.18 -1.99 14.76
C ASP A 93 -2.31 -3.26 14.75
N SER A 94 -2.46 -4.12 13.75
CA SER A 94 -1.70 -5.37 13.61
C SER A 94 -1.39 -5.63 12.13
N PRO A 95 -0.41 -4.92 11.54
CA PRO A 95 -0.15 -5.00 10.10
C PRO A 95 0.19 -6.40 9.60
N GLU A 96 -0.56 -6.87 8.62
CA GLU A 96 -0.33 -8.13 7.91
C GLU A 96 0.26 -7.90 6.52
N ILE A 97 -0.12 -6.77 5.87
CA ILE A 97 0.41 -6.38 4.57
C ILE A 97 0.97 -4.96 4.58
N SER A 98 1.97 -4.75 3.73
CA SER A 98 2.48 -3.42 3.37
C SER A 98 2.35 -3.22 1.87
N ILE A 99 1.92 -2.04 1.47
CA ILE A 99 1.58 -1.71 0.08
C ILE A 99 2.39 -0.50 -0.34
N ALA A 100 2.96 -0.56 -1.54
CA ALA A 100 3.57 0.58 -2.20
C ALA A 100 3.07 0.67 -3.63
N VAL A 101 2.44 1.78 -3.98
CA VAL A 101 1.93 2.08 -5.32
C VAL A 101 2.66 3.28 -5.88
N ARG A 102 3.14 3.18 -7.12
CA ARG A 102 3.67 4.30 -7.89
C ARG A 102 3.06 4.31 -9.28
N ILE A 103 2.50 5.45 -9.66
CA ILE A 103 2.00 5.68 -11.01
C ILE A 103 2.86 6.78 -11.64
N ALA A 104 3.55 6.44 -12.72
CA ALA A 104 4.32 7.42 -13.48
C ALA A 104 3.34 8.35 -14.23
N ASN A 105 3.58 9.66 -14.15
CA ASN A 105 2.72 10.67 -14.77
C ASN A 105 1.25 10.56 -14.34
N GLY A 106 1.01 10.28 -13.05
CA GLY A 106 -0.30 9.87 -12.54
C GLY A 106 -1.26 11.01 -12.20
N TYR A 107 -0.89 12.26 -12.39
CA TYR A 107 -1.67 13.48 -12.14
C TYR A 107 -2.09 13.69 -10.68
N ALA A 108 -2.86 12.80 -10.08
CA ALA A 108 -3.38 12.95 -8.72
C ALA A 108 -3.02 11.74 -7.84
N SER A 109 -2.50 12.00 -6.64
CA SER A 109 -2.10 10.95 -5.70
C SER A 109 -3.28 10.11 -5.17
N THR A 110 -4.51 10.58 -5.34
CA THR A 110 -5.73 9.83 -5.06
C THR A 110 -5.81 8.53 -5.88
N TYR A 111 -5.37 8.52 -7.14
CA TYR A 111 -5.35 7.31 -7.96
C TYR A 111 -4.44 6.21 -7.39
N ALA A 112 -3.27 6.60 -6.87
CA ALA A 112 -2.41 5.65 -6.19
C ALA A 112 -3.01 5.14 -4.87
N ALA A 113 -3.72 6.01 -4.16
CA ALA A 113 -4.43 5.66 -2.93
C ALA A 113 -5.62 4.71 -3.20
N GLU A 114 -6.38 4.93 -4.27
CA GLU A 114 -7.46 4.04 -4.72
C GLU A 114 -6.96 2.62 -4.99
N ILE A 115 -5.86 2.50 -5.74
CA ILE A 115 -5.22 1.20 -5.99
C ILE A 115 -4.80 0.54 -4.67
N GLY A 116 -4.20 1.29 -3.75
CA GLY A 116 -3.81 0.78 -2.43
C GLY A 116 -5.01 0.30 -1.61
N ARG A 117 -6.12 1.05 -1.63
CA ARG A 117 -7.39 0.66 -1.03
C ARG A 117 -7.91 -0.64 -1.62
N ASP A 118 -7.95 -0.75 -2.94
CA ASP A 118 -8.54 -1.89 -3.64
C ASP A 118 -7.70 -3.17 -3.44
N ILE A 119 -6.37 -3.06 -3.45
CA ILE A 119 -5.47 -4.15 -3.06
C ILE A 119 -5.79 -4.63 -1.64
N THR A 120 -5.97 -3.70 -0.70
CA THR A 120 -6.31 -4.04 0.69
C THR A 120 -7.64 -4.77 0.77
N LYS A 121 -8.68 -4.29 0.07
CA LYS A 121 -9.99 -4.94 0.04
C LYS A 121 -9.89 -6.38 -0.49
N VAL A 122 -9.21 -6.59 -1.62
CA VAL A 122 -9.05 -7.92 -2.21
C VAL A 122 -8.25 -8.85 -1.31
N TYR A 123 -7.21 -8.35 -0.65
CA TYR A 123 -6.38 -9.18 0.23
C TYR A 123 -7.19 -9.74 1.42
N PHE A 124 -7.99 -8.91 2.07
CA PHE A 124 -8.80 -9.32 3.23
C PHE A 124 -10.14 -9.93 2.86
N ASN A 125 -10.66 -9.61 1.67
CA ASN A 125 -11.88 -10.21 1.11
C ASN A 125 -11.69 -10.50 -0.38
N PRO A 126 -11.15 -11.68 -0.73
CA PRO A 126 -10.92 -12.06 -2.13
C PRO A 126 -12.18 -12.07 -3.00
N GLU A 127 -13.36 -12.26 -2.42
CA GLU A 127 -14.63 -12.25 -3.15
C GLU A 127 -14.96 -10.86 -3.70
N SER A 128 -14.39 -9.81 -3.16
CA SER A 128 -14.53 -8.44 -3.67
C SER A 128 -13.78 -8.20 -4.99
N ALA A 129 -12.92 -9.12 -5.41
CA ALA A 129 -12.09 -8.95 -6.61
C ALA A 129 -12.95 -8.79 -7.88
N ASP A 130 -14.00 -9.58 -8.02
CA ASP A 130 -14.87 -9.53 -9.19
C ASP A 130 -15.60 -8.18 -9.31
N GLU A 131 -16.03 -7.60 -8.20
CA GLU A 131 -16.67 -6.29 -8.17
C GLU A 131 -15.67 -5.17 -8.53
N LEU A 132 -14.46 -5.22 -7.97
CA LEU A 132 -13.42 -4.20 -8.16
C LEU A 132 -12.79 -4.28 -9.56
N LEU A 133 -12.63 -5.49 -10.12
CA LEU A 133 -12.02 -5.70 -11.43
C LEU A 133 -12.98 -5.49 -12.60
N GLN A 134 -14.29 -5.50 -12.36
CA GLN A 134 -15.30 -5.10 -13.35
C GLN A 134 -15.31 -3.59 -13.61
N GLY A 135 -14.34 -2.88 -13.07
CA GLY A 135 -14.20 -1.43 -13.22
C GLY A 135 -14.34 -1.00 -14.67
N TYR A 136 -15.35 -0.21 -14.91
CA TYR A 136 -15.51 0.49 -16.18
C TYR A 136 -14.30 1.40 -16.34
N ALA A 137 -13.44 1.08 -17.30
CA ALA A 137 -12.53 2.10 -17.83
C ALA A 137 -13.42 3.19 -18.40
N SER A 138 -13.79 4.17 -17.58
CA SER A 138 -14.41 5.37 -18.11
C SER A 138 -13.42 5.91 -19.13
N SER A 139 -13.85 6.01 -20.39
CA SER A 139 -13.10 6.71 -21.41
C SER A 139 -12.59 7.99 -20.77
N LEU A 140 -11.28 8.19 -20.77
CA LEU A 140 -10.66 9.46 -20.38
C LEU A 140 -11.44 10.54 -21.12
N GLY A 141 -12.32 11.22 -20.39
CA GLY A 141 -12.91 12.44 -20.89
C GLY A 141 -11.71 13.27 -21.34
N THR A 142 -11.77 13.77 -22.56
CA THR A 142 -10.76 14.67 -23.08
C THR A 142 -10.37 15.64 -21.96
N ALA A 143 -9.15 15.47 -21.43
CA ALA A 143 -8.64 16.36 -20.42
C ALA A 143 -8.73 17.75 -21.05
N GLY A 144 -9.71 18.53 -20.61
CA GLY A 144 -9.73 19.95 -20.91
C GLY A 144 -8.41 20.46 -20.43
N ALA A 145 -7.63 21.04 -21.35
CA ALA A 145 -6.52 21.90 -21.01
C ALA A 145 -7.11 23.01 -20.14
N GLY A 146 -7.03 22.82 -18.85
CA GLY A 146 -7.46 23.77 -17.83
C GLY A 146 -6.21 24.25 -17.13
N ASP A 147 -5.95 25.47 -17.37
CA ASP A 147 -5.03 26.51 -16.88
C ASP A 147 -4.14 26.18 -15.69
#